data_abc0c8a2d95c875c3b5a29ff0b8879fc
#
_entry.id   abc0c8a2d95c875c3b5a29ff0b8879fc
#
_cell.length_a   1.000
_cell.length_b   1.000
_cell.length_c   1.000
_cell.angle_alpha   90.00
_cell.angle_beta   90.00
_cell.angle_gamma   90.00
#
_symmetry.space_group_name_H-M   'P 1'
#
loop_
_entity.id
_entity.type
_entity.pdbx_description
1 polymer ?
#
loop_
_entity_poly.entity_id
_entity_poly.type
_entity_poly.pdbx_seq_one_letter_code
_entity_poly.pdbx_strand_id
1 'polypeptide(L)'
;MKPALGYRWIQPVEHWQEFPNGELLKQQENTSISHRLNLCFGNHLLKIGSLASAIDTTTCRINHQISLANLASRTESTGVVGEIDELPFVQHAIDTAVVSHVLEFSADPHQTLREVHRVLMPNGNLILTVFNPLSLLLVGKLWPFKSNKSFWHCRLFQFHG
;
A
#
# COMPACT_ATOMS: atom_id res chain seq x y z
N MET A 1 -6.26 -21.77 -12.59
CA MET A 1 -6.58 -22.85 -11.62
C MET A 1 -6.79 -22.18 -10.26
N LYS A 2 -8.02 -22.14 -9.73
CA LYS A 2 -8.30 -21.55 -8.41
C LYS A 2 -7.81 -22.51 -7.33
N PRO A 3 -7.01 -22.08 -6.34
CA PRO A 3 -6.63 -22.97 -5.24
C PRO A 3 -7.86 -23.31 -4.39
N ALA A 4 -8.06 -24.59 -4.12
CA ALA A 4 -9.23 -25.15 -3.45
C ALA A 4 -9.26 -24.99 -1.92
N LEU A 5 -8.41 -24.18 -1.32
CA LEU A 5 -8.48 -23.87 0.11
C LEU A 5 -8.99 -22.44 0.27
N GLY A 6 -10.16 -22.33 0.94
CA GLY A 6 -10.90 -21.10 1.14
C GLY A 6 -10.05 -19.92 1.61
N TYR A 7 -9.47 -19.22 0.68
CA TYR A 7 -8.92 -17.92 0.92
C TYR A 7 -10.08 -16.99 1.25
N ARG A 8 -10.27 -16.76 2.52
CA ARG A 8 -11.13 -15.69 3.00
C ARG A 8 -10.50 -14.41 2.47
N TRP A 9 -11.15 -13.74 1.55
CA TRP A 9 -10.76 -12.44 1.06
C TRP A 9 -10.63 -11.51 2.25
N ILE A 10 -9.41 -11.15 2.59
CA ILE A 10 -9.15 -10.09 3.57
C ILE A 10 -9.47 -8.81 2.81
N GLN A 11 -10.53 -8.14 3.19
CA GLN A 11 -10.84 -6.84 2.60
C GLN A 11 -9.73 -5.87 2.99
N PRO A 12 -9.06 -5.25 2.03
CA PRO A 12 -8.09 -4.21 2.34
C PRO A 12 -8.78 -3.06 3.04
N VAL A 13 -8.08 -2.39 3.93
CA VAL A 13 -8.55 -1.16 4.55
C VAL A 13 -8.58 -0.07 3.47
N GLU A 14 -9.74 0.55 3.28
CA GLU A 14 -9.94 1.54 2.24
C GLU A 14 -9.76 2.97 2.76
N HIS A 15 -10.05 3.20 4.03
CA HIS A 15 -10.03 4.52 4.62
C HIS A 15 -9.26 4.58 5.93
N TRP A 16 -8.52 5.66 6.14
CA TRP A 16 -7.77 5.89 7.38
C TRP A 16 -8.66 5.93 8.63
N GLN A 17 -9.93 6.31 8.49
CA GLN A 17 -10.91 6.36 9.58
C GLN A 17 -11.24 4.97 10.15
N GLU A 18 -10.92 3.90 9.45
CA GLU A 18 -11.10 2.53 9.94
C GLU A 18 -10.08 2.17 11.04
N PHE A 19 -9.00 2.95 11.14
CA PHE A 19 -8.00 2.77 12.17
C PHE A 19 -8.29 3.61 13.41
N PRO A 20 -7.98 3.09 14.62
CA PRO A 20 -7.91 3.94 15.80
C PRO A 20 -6.81 5.00 15.59
N ASN A 21 -7.15 6.26 15.82
CA ASN A 21 -6.28 7.39 15.54
C ASN A 21 -5.78 7.47 14.08
N GLY A 22 -6.60 7.02 13.12
CA GLY A 22 -6.25 6.95 11.71
C GLY A 22 -5.76 8.27 11.12
N GLU A 23 -6.32 9.40 11.56
CA GLU A 23 -5.85 10.72 11.12
C GLU A 23 -4.42 11.03 11.59
N LEU A 24 -4.05 10.62 12.80
CA LEU A 24 -2.67 10.79 13.30
C LEU A 24 -1.71 9.89 12.51
N LEU A 25 -2.10 8.63 12.24
CA LEU A 25 -1.32 7.72 11.42
C LEU A 25 -1.12 8.28 10.02
N LYS A 26 -2.18 8.78 9.39
CA LYS A 26 -2.14 9.44 8.09
C LYS A 26 -1.17 10.62 8.07
N GLN A 27 -1.22 11.49 9.08
CA GLN A 27 -0.32 12.63 9.18
C GLN A 27 1.15 12.21 9.31
N GLN A 28 1.44 11.21 10.15
CA GLN A 28 2.80 10.69 10.33
C GLN A 28 3.34 10.03 9.05
N GLU A 29 2.50 9.23 8.39
CA GLU A 29 2.88 8.62 7.11
C GLU A 29 3.08 9.68 6.02
N ASN A 30 2.16 10.63 5.89
CA ASN A 30 2.30 11.72 4.94
C ASN A 30 3.62 12.46 5.15
N THR A 31 3.96 12.80 6.38
CA THR A 31 5.22 13.49 6.68
C THR A 31 6.44 12.67 6.27
N SER A 32 6.43 11.38 6.60
CA SER A 32 7.55 10.47 6.33
C SER A 32 7.71 10.19 4.83
N ILE A 33 6.59 9.96 4.14
CA ILE A 33 6.59 9.65 2.70
C ILE A 33 6.92 10.90 1.88
N SER A 34 6.33 12.06 2.21
CA SER A 34 6.60 13.33 1.51
C SER A 34 8.08 13.71 1.59
N HIS A 35 8.70 13.53 2.76
CA HIS A 35 10.13 13.76 2.91
C HIS A 35 10.97 12.89 1.98
N ARG A 36 10.62 11.62 1.82
CA ARG A 36 11.31 10.70 0.90
C ARG A 36 11.01 11.00 -0.55
N LEU A 37 9.76 11.32 -0.89
CA LEU A 37 9.35 11.67 -2.25
C LEU A 37 10.05 12.92 -2.78
N ASN A 38 10.38 13.88 -1.90
CA ASN A 38 11.15 15.06 -2.28
C ASN A 38 12.59 14.73 -2.77
N LEU A 39 13.10 13.57 -2.43
CA LEU A 39 14.41 13.08 -2.86
C LEU A 39 14.30 12.22 -4.13
N CYS A 40 13.08 11.86 -4.56
CA CYS A 40 12.86 11.08 -5.75
C CYS A 40 12.76 11.96 -6.98
N PHE A 41 13.29 11.46 -8.09
CA PHE A 41 13.26 12.11 -9.39
C PHE A 41 12.71 11.14 -10.42
N GLY A 42 12.17 11.66 -11.50
CA GLY A 42 11.68 10.86 -12.61
C GLY A 42 10.43 11.46 -13.25
N ASN A 43 9.78 10.68 -14.09
CA ASN A 43 8.60 11.07 -14.83
C ASN A 43 7.30 10.49 -14.27
N HIS A 44 7.37 9.26 -13.72
CA HIS A 44 6.19 8.48 -13.33
C HIS A 44 6.25 8.03 -11.88
N LEU A 45 5.26 8.44 -11.09
CA LEU A 45 5.00 7.99 -9.73
C LEU A 45 3.77 7.07 -9.72
N LEU A 46 3.93 5.84 -9.27
CA LEU A 46 2.83 4.89 -9.07
C LEU A 46 2.48 4.78 -7.58
N LYS A 47 1.22 5.03 -7.24
CA LYS A 47 0.66 4.82 -5.91
C LYS A 47 -0.21 3.56 -5.92
N ILE A 48 0.13 2.57 -5.08
CA ILE A 48 -0.56 1.29 -4.99
C ILE A 48 -1.23 1.16 -3.63
N GLY A 49 -2.53 0.93 -3.64
CA GLY A 49 -3.38 0.79 -2.47
C GLY A 49 -4.25 2.02 -2.19
N SER A 50 -5.41 1.79 -1.59
CA SER A 50 -6.39 2.84 -1.29
C SER A 50 -5.81 3.91 -0.36
N LEU A 51 -5.03 3.50 0.64
CA LEU A 51 -4.37 4.42 1.58
C LEU A 51 -3.26 5.24 0.90
N ALA A 52 -2.54 4.65 -0.08
CA ALA A 52 -1.53 5.35 -0.86
C ALA A 52 -2.13 6.50 -1.70
N SER A 53 -3.35 6.32 -2.18
CA SER A 53 -4.05 7.34 -2.97
C SER A 53 -4.35 8.61 -2.15
N ALA A 54 -4.53 8.46 -0.83
CA ALA A 54 -4.80 9.55 0.09
C ALA A 54 -3.54 10.29 0.58
N ILE A 55 -2.35 9.86 0.16
CA ILE A 55 -1.08 10.51 0.52
C ILE A 55 -0.93 11.82 -0.24
N ASP A 56 -0.57 12.87 0.50
CA ASP A 56 -0.27 14.17 -0.08
C ASP A 56 1.07 14.12 -0.84
N THR A 57 1.00 14.34 -2.12
CA THR A 57 2.15 14.34 -3.04
C THR A 57 2.36 15.69 -3.73
N THR A 58 1.77 16.76 -3.18
CA THR A 58 1.86 18.12 -3.76
C THR A 58 3.29 18.65 -3.83
N THR A 59 4.16 18.21 -2.91
CA THR A 59 5.57 18.57 -2.87
C THR A 59 6.46 17.67 -3.72
N CYS A 60 5.91 16.59 -4.30
CA CYS A 60 6.65 15.66 -5.14
C CYS A 60 7.04 16.32 -6.47
N ARG A 61 8.29 16.12 -6.88
CA ARG A 61 8.82 16.65 -8.16
C ARG A 61 8.40 15.84 -9.37
N ILE A 62 7.80 14.67 -9.18
CA ILE A 62 7.30 13.82 -10.25
C ILE A 62 5.90 14.27 -10.63
N ASN A 63 5.74 14.79 -11.84
CA ASN A 63 4.50 15.42 -12.28
C ASN A 63 3.42 14.40 -12.66
N HIS A 64 3.82 13.27 -13.29
CA HIS A 64 2.88 12.26 -13.73
C HIS A 64 2.64 11.24 -12.63
N GLN A 65 1.51 11.35 -11.96
CA GLN A 65 1.16 10.51 -10.82
C GLN A 65 -0.03 9.62 -11.18
N ILE A 66 0.13 8.34 -10.95
CA ILE A 66 -0.85 7.30 -11.26
C ILE A 66 -1.24 6.61 -9.95
N SER A 67 -2.53 6.52 -9.67
CA SER A 67 -3.05 5.71 -8.55
C SER A 67 -3.64 4.43 -9.11
N LEU A 68 -3.21 3.29 -8.58
CA LEU A 68 -3.81 1.99 -8.86
C LEU A 68 -4.89 1.70 -7.81
N ALA A 69 -6.14 1.61 -8.26
CA ALA A 69 -7.25 1.15 -7.46
C ALA A 69 -7.53 -0.33 -7.75
N ASN A 70 -7.88 -1.08 -6.72
CA ASN A 70 -8.35 -2.45 -6.92
C ASN A 70 -9.74 -2.43 -7.58
N LEU A 71 -10.03 -3.45 -8.39
CA LEU A 71 -11.32 -3.64 -9.06
C LEU A 71 -12.51 -3.60 -8.09
N ALA A 72 -12.30 -3.98 -6.82
CA ALA A 72 -13.32 -4.00 -5.78
C ALA A 72 -13.59 -2.61 -5.15
N SER A 73 -12.63 -1.69 -5.17
CA SER A 73 -12.76 -0.35 -4.59
C SER A 73 -12.91 0.71 -5.69
N ARG A 74 -14.07 0.74 -6.30
CA ARG A 74 -14.46 1.80 -7.27
C ARG A 74 -14.79 3.10 -6.53
N THR A 75 -13.80 3.83 -6.11
CA THR A 75 -13.95 5.24 -5.77
C THR A 75 -13.60 6.08 -7.00
N GLU A 76 -14.35 7.16 -7.21
CA GLU A 76 -14.36 8.04 -8.40
C GLU A 76 -13.04 8.81 -8.66
N SER A 77 -11.91 8.34 -8.19
CA SER A 77 -10.61 8.99 -8.46
C SER A 77 -10.03 8.49 -9.78
N THR A 78 -9.57 9.41 -10.59
CA THR A 78 -8.84 9.24 -11.85
C THR A 78 -7.63 8.33 -11.69
N GLY A 79 -7.84 7.03 -11.64
CA GLY A 79 -6.80 6.03 -11.44
C GLY A 79 -6.92 4.90 -12.45
N VAL A 80 -5.84 4.15 -12.59
CA VAL A 80 -5.84 2.88 -13.31
C VAL A 80 -6.46 1.81 -12.40
N VAL A 81 -7.34 1.00 -12.95
CA VAL A 81 -7.93 -0.15 -12.25
C VAL A 81 -7.19 -1.40 -12.67
N GLY A 82 -6.72 -2.20 -11.72
CA GLY A 82 -6.00 -3.44 -12.00
C GLY A 82 -5.77 -4.26 -10.75
N GLU A 83 -5.28 -5.48 -10.94
CA GLU A 83 -4.89 -6.36 -9.86
C GLU A 83 -3.45 -6.03 -9.41
N ILE A 84 -3.21 -6.14 -8.10
CA ILE A 84 -1.90 -5.82 -7.51
C ILE A 84 -0.84 -6.89 -7.75
N ASP A 85 -1.25 -8.09 -8.09
CA ASP A 85 -0.41 -9.24 -8.42
C ASP A 85 -0.18 -9.40 -9.94
N GLU A 86 -0.84 -8.54 -10.76
CA GLU A 86 -0.63 -8.42 -12.21
C GLU A 86 -0.83 -6.94 -12.61
N LEU A 87 0.21 -6.14 -12.45
CA LEU A 87 0.13 -4.70 -12.68
C LEU A 87 -0.01 -4.38 -14.17
N PRO A 88 -0.99 -3.54 -14.59
CA PRO A 88 -1.26 -3.21 -15.99
C PRO A 88 -0.25 -2.20 -16.57
N PHE A 89 1.02 -2.35 -16.25
CA PHE A 89 2.11 -1.50 -16.73
C PHE A 89 3.18 -2.33 -17.39
N VAL A 90 3.84 -1.75 -18.38
CA VAL A 90 5.00 -2.38 -19.02
C VAL A 90 6.18 -2.42 -18.06
N GLN A 91 7.12 -3.32 -18.33
CA GLN A 91 8.34 -3.44 -17.56
C GLN A 91 9.16 -2.13 -17.62
N HIS A 92 9.73 -1.74 -16.48
CA HIS A 92 10.61 -0.57 -16.35
C HIS A 92 9.95 0.77 -16.80
N ALA A 93 8.66 0.94 -16.50
CA ALA A 93 7.92 2.16 -16.86
C ALA A 93 7.80 3.17 -15.71
N ILE A 94 8.08 2.76 -14.47
CA ILE A 94 7.81 3.55 -13.27
C ILE A 94 9.13 3.92 -12.59
N ASP A 95 9.34 5.21 -12.33
CA ASP A 95 10.53 5.71 -11.62
C ASP A 95 10.44 5.54 -10.11
N THR A 96 9.25 5.78 -9.56
CA THR A 96 9.00 5.66 -8.12
C THR A 96 7.66 4.97 -7.86
N ALA A 97 7.64 3.98 -7.00
CA ALA A 97 6.42 3.33 -6.52
C ALA A 97 6.23 3.56 -5.02
N VAL A 98 5.02 3.93 -4.62
CA VAL A 98 4.59 4.00 -3.22
C VAL A 98 3.55 2.91 -3.00
N VAL A 99 3.86 1.97 -2.12
CA VAL A 99 3.01 0.84 -1.75
C VAL A 99 2.65 0.99 -0.28
N SER A 100 1.40 1.37 0.01
CA SER A 100 0.96 1.64 1.38
C SER A 100 -0.05 0.62 1.85
N HIS A 101 0.35 -0.17 2.86
CA HIS A 101 -0.48 -1.18 3.53
C HIS A 101 -1.20 -2.16 2.59
N VAL A 102 -0.50 -2.59 1.55
CA VAL A 102 -1.03 -3.52 0.55
C VAL A 102 -0.61 -4.95 0.85
N LEU A 103 0.65 -5.13 1.29
CA LEU A 103 1.23 -6.47 1.45
C LEU A 103 0.54 -7.30 2.52
N GLU A 104 0.04 -6.66 3.56
CA GLU A 104 -0.66 -7.31 4.68
C GLU A 104 -1.97 -7.96 4.24
N PHE A 105 -2.58 -7.41 3.20
CA PHE A 105 -3.86 -7.86 2.66
C PHE A 105 -3.72 -8.63 1.34
N SER A 106 -2.51 -8.71 0.78
CA SER A 106 -2.24 -9.47 -0.43
C SER A 106 -2.32 -10.99 -0.19
N ALA A 107 -2.90 -11.71 -1.14
CA ALA A 107 -2.91 -13.17 -1.13
C ALA A 107 -1.50 -13.75 -1.30
N ASP A 108 -0.69 -13.15 -2.18
CA ASP A 108 0.73 -13.47 -2.38
C ASP A 108 1.59 -12.19 -2.37
N PRO A 109 2.11 -11.78 -1.20
CA PRO A 109 2.96 -10.60 -1.09
C PRO A 109 4.24 -10.67 -1.93
N HIS A 110 4.77 -11.87 -2.13
CA HIS A 110 5.96 -12.06 -2.95
C HIS A 110 5.67 -11.81 -4.44
N GLN A 111 4.49 -12.23 -4.90
CA GLN A 111 4.06 -11.93 -6.27
C GLN A 111 3.83 -10.44 -6.45
N THR A 112 3.14 -9.78 -5.50
CA THR A 112 2.96 -8.34 -5.50
C THR A 112 4.29 -7.59 -5.58
N LEU A 113 5.29 -7.97 -4.77
CA LEU A 113 6.62 -7.35 -4.81
C LEU A 113 7.36 -7.63 -6.11
N ARG A 114 7.21 -8.82 -6.72
CA ARG A 114 7.79 -9.13 -8.03
C ARG A 114 7.20 -8.25 -9.12
N GLU A 115 5.90 -8.02 -9.10
CA GLU A 115 5.22 -7.14 -10.06
C GLU A 115 5.65 -5.68 -9.87
N VAL A 116 5.74 -5.20 -8.64
CA VAL A 116 6.28 -3.86 -8.37
C VAL A 116 7.71 -3.73 -8.89
N HIS A 117 8.56 -4.73 -8.63
CA HIS A 117 9.93 -4.74 -9.15
C HIS A 117 9.98 -4.79 -10.67
N ARG A 118 9.09 -5.54 -11.31
CA ARG A 118 9.02 -5.64 -12.79
C ARG A 118 8.73 -4.30 -13.43
N VAL A 119 7.79 -3.52 -12.86
CA VAL A 119 7.40 -2.23 -13.44
C VAL A 119 8.34 -1.09 -13.07
N LEU A 120 9.12 -1.21 -11.99
CA LEU A 120 10.11 -0.22 -11.61
C LEU A 120 11.28 -0.18 -12.59
N MET A 121 11.75 1.02 -12.89
CA MET A 121 12.98 1.23 -13.66
C MET A 121 14.20 0.69 -12.89
N PRO A 122 15.27 0.27 -13.61
CA PRO A 122 16.56 0.05 -12.98
C PRO A 122 16.97 1.32 -12.21
N ASN A 123 17.29 1.18 -10.92
CA ASN A 123 17.53 2.29 -9.98
C ASN A 123 16.27 3.11 -9.60
N GLY A 124 15.07 2.63 -9.91
CA GLY A 124 13.83 3.21 -9.43
C GLY A 124 13.68 3.10 -7.90
N ASN A 125 12.83 3.94 -7.33
CA ASN A 125 12.63 4.00 -5.88
C ASN A 125 11.35 3.24 -5.48
N LEU A 126 11.44 2.42 -4.43
CA LEU A 126 10.29 1.82 -3.77
C LEU A 126 10.15 2.39 -2.36
N ILE A 127 9.01 3.02 -2.09
CA ILE A 127 8.60 3.41 -0.75
C ILE A 127 7.51 2.45 -0.31
N LEU A 128 7.80 1.67 0.72
CA LEU A 128 6.90 0.66 1.24
C LEU A 128 6.53 0.98 2.68
N THR A 129 5.23 1.04 2.98
CA THR A 129 4.74 1.12 4.36
C THR A 129 3.99 -0.15 4.72
N VAL A 130 4.30 -0.69 5.90
CA VAL A 130 3.70 -1.89 6.46
C VAL A 130 3.48 -1.72 7.96
N PHE A 131 2.51 -2.41 8.52
CA PHE A 131 2.29 -2.39 9.95
C PHE A 131 3.40 -3.12 10.70
N ASN A 132 3.92 -2.47 11.74
CA ASN A 132 4.82 -3.13 12.66
C ASN A 132 4.04 -4.09 13.57
N PRO A 133 4.31 -5.41 13.54
CA PRO A 133 3.60 -6.40 14.33
C PRO A 133 3.70 -6.17 15.84
N LEU A 134 4.82 -5.64 16.31
CA LEU A 134 5.03 -5.36 17.74
C LEU A 134 4.14 -4.23 18.24
N SER A 135 3.95 -3.18 17.44
CA SER A 135 3.06 -2.07 17.82
C SER A 135 1.59 -2.50 17.84
N LEU A 136 1.16 -3.35 16.90
CA LEU A 136 -0.18 -3.91 16.88
C LEU A 136 -0.47 -4.81 18.08
N LEU A 137 0.50 -5.63 18.50
CA LEU A 137 0.37 -6.47 19.70
C LEU A 137 0.27 -5.64 20.98
N LEU A 138 0.99 -4.53 21.08
CA LEU A 138 0.94 -3.63 22.23
C LEU A 138 -0.39 -2.89 22.29
N VAL A 139 -0.89 -2.40 21.17
CA VAL A 139 -2.19 -1.73 21.08
C VAL A 139 -3.33 -2.72 21.34
N GLY A 140 -3.26 -3.94 20.81
CA GLY A 140 -4.27 -4.97 21.03
C GLY A 140 -4.36 -5.47 22.48
N LYS A 141 -3.25 -5.40 23.27
CA LYS A 141 -3.26 -5.73 24.70
C LYS A 141 -3.79 -4.60 25.60
N LEU A 142 -3.67 -3.35 25.17
CA LEU A 142 -4.00 -2.17 25.96
C LEU A 142 -5.40 -1.62 25.67
N TRP A 143 -6.05 -2.06 24.60
CA TRP A 143 -7.35 -1.54 24.21
C TRP A 143 -8.35 -2.66 23.92
N PRO A 144 -9.51 -2.69 24.61
CA PRO A 144 -10.56 -3.66 24.31
C PRO A 144 -11.25 -3.26 23.00
N PHE A 145 -10.67 -3.66 21.87
CA PHE A 145 -11.28 -3.42 20.56
C PHE A 145 -12.59 -4.18 20.43
N LYS A 146 -13.68 -3.45 20.46
CA LYS A 146 -14.95 -3.90 19.90
C LYS A 146 -14.81 -3.90 18.39
N SER A 147 -14.46 -5.09 17.87
CA SER A 147 -14.91 -5.60 16.58
C SER A 147 -14.75 -4.71 15.34
N ASN A 148 -13.57 -4.70 14.74
CA ASN A 148 -13.54 -4.77 13.29
C ASN A 148 -12.76 -6.03 12.88
N LYS A 149 -13.46 -7.02 12.28
CA LYS A 149 -12.92 -8.38 12.00
C LYS A 149 -11.76 -8.38 11.01
N SER A 150 -11.54 -7.28 10.30
CA SER A 150 -10.49 -7.14 9.28
C SER A 150 -9.08 -7.09 9.87
N PHE A 151 -8.89 -6.47 11.05
CA PHE A 151 -7.57 -6.33 11.67
C PHE A 151 -6.93 -7.65 12.12
N TRP A 152 -7.72 -8.63 12.49
CA TRP A 152 -7.23 -9.92 13.00
C TRP A 152 -6.73 -10.86 11.90
N HIS A 153 -6.88 -10.47 10.64
CA HIS A 153 -6.50 -11.27 9.48
C HIS A 153 -5.35 -10.69 8.67
N CYS A 154 -4.78 -9.53 9.07
CA CYS A 154 -3.63 -8.98 8.37
C CYS A 154 -2.40 -9.87 8.59
N ARG A 155 -1.59 -10.04 7.55
CA ARG A 155 -0.30 -10.70 7.65
C ARG A 155 0.73 -9.75 8.25
N LEU A 156 1.40 -10.20 9.28
CA LEU A 156 2.47 -9.45 9.93
C LEU A 156 3.81 -9.94 9.37
N PHE A 157 4.58 -9.03 8.81
CA PHE A 157 5.90 -9.32 8.29
C PHE A 157 6.95 -8.98 9.34
N GLN A 158 7.78 -9.96 9.69
CA GLN A 158 8.95 -9.75 10.54
C GLN A 158 10.16 -9.70 9.62
N PHE A 159 10.78 -8.55 9.51
CA PHE A 159 12.05 -8.39 8.82
C PHE A 159 13.16 -8.77 9.82
N HIS A 160 13.89 -9.84 9.51
CA HIS A 160 15.17 -10.12 10.15
C HIS A 160 16.22 -9.37 9.33
N GLY A 161 16.80 -8.32 9.93
CA GLY A 161 17.96 -7.62 9.41
C GLY A 161 19.25 -8.39 9.68
#